data_0a8eb022b2797695f8d59fa3ebb390dd
#
_entry.id   0a8eb022b2797695f8d59fa3ebb390dd
#
_cell.length_a   1.000
_cell.length_b   1.000
_cell.length_c   1.000
_cell.angle_alpha   90.00
_cell.angle_beta   90.00
_cell.angle_gamma   90.00
#
_symmetry.space_group_name_H-M   'P 1'
#
loop_
_entity.id
_entity.type
_entity.pdbx_description
1 polymer ?
#
loop_
_entity_poly.entity_id
_entity_poly.type
_entity_poly.pdbx_seq_one_letter_code
_entity_poly.pdbx_strand_id
1 'polypeptide(L)'
;VIMDYAHNAHAVGMMADLPQRLDASRRIVVVAGPGDRRDEDLREIAQVVAGKFDHYVVRRDDSLRGRDGDEVPRIIARALQAAGVGADAISVIPDEQEAVEAALRMGQAGDLVLVFADALTRSWKQIIRFKPEGDLARAAPRVEIPALETTLDEQLVAAMEGVVRDER
;
A
#
# COMPACT_ATOMS: atom_id res chain seq x y z
N VAL A 1 -8.93 1.78 2.98
CA VAL A 1 -7.65 1.80 2.24
C VAL A 1 -6.51 1.94 3.23
N ILE A 2 -5.46 1.13 3.07
CA ILE A 2 -4.19 1.24 3.80
C ILE A 2 -3.13 1.65 2.79
N MET A 3 -2.26 2.59 3.15
CA MET A 3 -1.14 3.01 2.29
C MET A 3 0.17 2.92 3.06
N ASP A 4 1.20 2.38 2.44
CA ASP A 4 2.53 2.20 3.02
C ASP A 4 3.64 2.44 1.98
N TYR A 5 4.88 2.69 2.44
CA TYR A 5 6.06 2.90 1.60
C TYR A 5 6.95 1.66 1.46
N ALA A 6 6.57 0.53 2.03
CA ALA A 6 7.38 -0.69 1.97
C ALA A 6 7.81 -1.03 0.53
N HIS A 7 9.10 -1.28 0.34
CA HIS A 7 9.73 -1.47 -0.98
C HIS A 7 10.79 -2.60 -0.99
N ASN A 8 10.78 -3.46 0.02
CA ASN A 8 11.58 -4.69 0.08
C ASN A 8 10.71 -5.84 0.60
N ALA A 9 11.10 -7.07 0.30
CA ALA A 9 10.29 -8.25 0.61
C ALA A 9 9.92 -8.37 2.08
N HIS A 10 10.83 -8.05 3.00
CA HIS A 10 10.56 -8.12 4.44
C HIS A 10 9.45 -7.15 4.86
N ALA A 11 9.60 -5.87 4.53
CA ALA A 11 8.61 -4.84 4.89
C ALA A 11 7.27 -5.06 4.17
N VAL A 12 7.30 -5.42 2.87
CA VAL A 12 6.11 -5.77 2.09
C VAL A 12 5.38 -6.96 2.70
N GLY A 13 6.12 -8.00 3.11
CA GLY A 13 5.56 -9.19 3.77
C GLY A 13 4.86 -8.86 5.08
N MET A 14 5.50 -8.07 5.94
CA MET A 14 4.91 -7.60 7.20
C MET A 14 3.62 -6.81 6.98
N MET A 15 3.63 -5.89 5.99
CA MET A 15 2.44 -5.11 5.65
C MET A 15 1.35 -5.96 4.98
N ALA A 16 1.70 -6.98 4.19
CA ALA A 16 0.74 -7.90 3.58
C ALA A 16 0.05 -8.83 4.59
N ASP A 17 0.63 -9.04 5.76
CA ASP A 17 0.02 -9.81 6.84
C ASP A 17 -1.03 -9.02 7.64
N LEU A 18 -0.94 -7.68 7.66
CA LEU A 18 -1.89 -6.83 8.35
C LEU A 18 -3.33 -6.98 7.82
N PRO A 19 -3.60 -6.91 6.50
CA PRO A 19 -4.94 -7.13 5.94
C PRO A 19 -5.55 -8.48 6.28
N GLN A 20 -4.72 -9.52 6.53
CA GLN A 20 -5.22 -10.85 6.88
C GLN A 20 -5.88 -10.90 8.26
N ARG A 21 -5.59 -9.93 9.11
CA ARG A 21 -6.14 -9.79 10.47
C ARG A 21 -7.35 -8.88 10.53
N LEU A 22 -7.68 -8.21 9.42
CA LEU A 22 -8.81 -7.29 9.33
C LEU A 22 -9.97 -7.99 8.64
N ASP A 23 -11.19 -7.68 9.07
CA ASP A 23 -12.39 -8.16 8.40
C ASP A 23 -12.54 -7.42 7.07
N ALA A 24 -12.61 -8.19 5.97
CA ALA A 24 -12.76 -7.66 4.63
C ALA A 24 -13.39 -8.70 3.70
N SER A 25 -14.29 -8.26 2.83
CA SER A 25 -14.95 -9.13 1.82
C SER A 25 -13.95 -9.59 0.76
N ARG A 26 -13.12 -8.67 0.27
CA ARG A 26 -12.00 -8.92 -0.65
C ARG A 26 -10.81 -8.06 -0.27
N ARG A 27 -9.64 -8.48 -0.71
CA ARG A 27 -8.37 -7.77 -0.51
C ARG A 27 -7.72 -7.50 -1.84
N ILE A 28 -7.43 -6.24 -2.12
CA ILE A 28 -6.76 -5.79 -3.34
C ILE A 28 -5.41 -5.20 -2.93
N VAL A 29 -4.34 -5.50 -3.66
CA VAL A 29 -3.02 -4.90 -3.43
C VAL A 29 -2.51 -4.19 -4.67
N VAL A 30 -1.95 -2.99 -4.48
CA VAL A 30 -1.12 -2.30 -5.46
C VAL A 30 0.32 -2.51 -5.04
N VAL A 31 1.09 -3.23 -5.86
CA VAL A 31 2.46 -3.66 -5.55
C VAL A 31 3.45 -3.22 -6.61
N ALA A 32 4.63 -2.81 -6.16
CA ALA A 32 5.75 -2.42 -7.01
C ALA A 32 7.08 -2.95 -6.45
N GLY A 33 8.13 -2.75 -7.21
CA GLY A 33 9.50 -2.96 -6.76
C GLY A 33 10.44 -1.92 -7.35
N PRO A 34 11.49 -1.49 -6.60
CA PRO A 34 12.47 -0.54 -7.09
C PRO A 34 13.30 -1.11 -8.24
N GLY A 35 13.55 -0.29 -9.26
CA GLY A 35 14.27 -0.73 -10.47
C GLY A 35 15.74 -1.10 -10.26
N ASP A 36 16.37 -0.64 -9.16
CA ASP A 36 17.76 -1.00 -8.79
C ASP A 36 17.89 -2.34 -8.06
N ARG A 37 16.78 -3.03 -7.83
CA ARG A 37 16.79 -4.36 -7.18
C ARG A 37 17.17 -5.45 -8.19
N ARG A 38 17.78 -6.52 -7.68
CA ARG A 38 18.02 -7.72 -8.48
C ARG A 38 16.67 -8.40 -8.79
N ASP A 39 16.63 -9.19 -9.83
CA ASP A 39 15.42 -9.93 -10.19
C ASP A 39 14.94 -10.86 -9.08
N GLU A 40 15.87 -11.44 -8.32
CA GLU A 40 15.56 -12.30 -7.18
C GLU A 40 14.79 -11.53 -6.10
N ASP A 41 15.23 -10.31 -5.77
CA ASP A 41 14.60 -9.47 -4.76
C ASP A 41 13.17 -9.06 -5.20
N LEU A 42 12.97 -8.81 -6.51
CA LEU A 42 11.65 -8.52 -7.08
C LEU A 42 10.72 -9.75 -7.05
N ARG A 43 11.26 -10.94 -7.33
CA ARG A 43 10.50 -12.20 -7.21
C ARG A 43 10.12 -12.49 -5.76
N GLU A 44 11.01 -12.18 -4.81
CA GLU A 44 10.72 -12.33 -3.38
C GLU A 44 9.58 -11.41 -2.93
N ILE A 45 9.53 -10.14 -3.41
CA ILE A 45 8.38 -9.24 -3.19
C ILE A 45 7.08 -9.90 -3.66
N ALA A 46 7.05 -10.49 -4.85
CA ALA A 46 5.88 -11.18 -5.36
C ALA A 46 5.49 -12.40 -4.49
N GLN A 47 6.47 -13.19 -4.07
CA GLN A 47 6.25 -14.39 -3.25
C GLN A 47 5.63 -14.06 -1.89
N VAL A 48 6.07 -12.99 -1.22
CA VAL A 48 5.56 -12.64 0.12
C VAL A 48 4.13 -12.09 0.09
N VAL A 49 3.62 -11.64 -1.07
CA VAL A 49 2.23 -11.20 -1.24
C VAL A 49 1.34 -12.25 -1.87
N ALA A 50 1.90 -13.24 -2.58
CA ALA A 50 1.15 -14.27 -3.29
C ALA A 50 0.20 -15.02 -2.35
N GLY A 51 -1.05 -15.25 -2.80
CA GLY A 51 -2.08 -15.97 -2.06
C GLY A 51 -2.71 -15.19 -0.88
N LYS A 52 -2.29 -13.93 -0.65
CA LYS A 52 -2.83 -13.09 0.44
C LYS A 52 -3.91 -12.11 -0.02
N PHE A 53 -4.05 -11.94 -1.32
CA PHE A 53 -5.00 -10.98 -1.91
C PHE A 53 -5.83 -11.64 -3.01
N ASP A 54 -7.01 -11.09 -3.22
CA ASP A 54 -7.93 -11.54 -4.27
C ASP A 54 -7.59 -10.89 -5.62
N HIS A 55 -6.93 -9.71 -5.61
CA HIS A 55 -6.47 -9.05 -6.82
C HIS A 55 -5.15 -8.28 -6.60
N TYR A 56 -4.29 -8.30 -7.60
CA TYR A 56 -2.96 -7.72 -7.61
C TYR A 56 -2.86 -6.71 -8.75
N VAL A 57 -2.67 -5.45 -8.43
CA VAL A 57 -2.34 -4.40 -9.40
C VAL A 57 -0.83 -4.19 -9.34
N VAL A 58 -0.14 -4.61 -10.38
CA VAL A 58 1.32 -4.58 -10.45
C VAL A 58 1.75 -3.35 -11.23
N ARG A 59 2.57 -2.50 -10.62
CA ARG A 59 3.07 -1.27 -11.20
C ARG A 59 4.60 -1.17 -11.16
N ARG A 60 5.17 -0.17 -11.82
CA ARG A 60 6.59 0.19 -11.70
C ARG A 60 6.79 1.24 -10.60
N ASP A 61 8.03 1.33 -10.11
CA ASP A 61 8.53 2.51 -9.38
C ASP A 61 8.57 3.73 -10.34
N ASP A 62 8.30 4.92 -9.86
CA ASP A 62 8.41 6.16 -10.65
C ASP A 62 9.84 6.35 -11.17
N SER A 63 10.85 5.91 -10.43
CA SER A 63 12.24 5.90 -10.86
C SER A 63 12.62 4.55 -11.46
N LEU A 64 12.86 4.52 -12.77
CA LEU A 64 13.22 3.29 -13.48
C LEU A 64 14.62 2.75 -13.11
N ARG A 65 15.49 3.62 -12.62
CA ARG A 65 16.86 3.28 -12.15
C ARG A 65 17.65 2.42 -13.14
N GLY A 66 17.50 2.72 -14.43
CA GLY A 66 18.21 2.06 -15.52
C GLY A 66 17.54 0.84 -16.13
N ARG A 67 16.36 0.44 -15.66
CA ARG A 67 15.55 -0.62 -16.28
C ARG A 67 14.57 -0.05 -17.31
N ASP A 68 14.10 -0.92 -18.19
CA ASP A 68 13.00 -0.58 -19.10
C ASP A 68 11.68 -0.42 -18.31
N GLY A 69 10.78 0.45 -18.78
CA GLY A 69 9.58 0.88 -18.06
C GLY A 69 8.64 -0.24 -17.63
N ASP A 70 8.58 -1.33 -18.38
CA ASP A 70 7.69 -2.46 -18.09
C ASP A 70 8.43 -3.70 -17.54
N GLU A 71 9.73 -3.62 -17.35
CA GLU A 71 10.54 -4.79 -16.97
C GLU A 71 10.18 -5.28 -15.57
N VAL A 72 10.18 -4.38 -14.58
CA VAL A 72 9.87 -4.72 -13.17
C VAL A 72 8.44 -5.24 -13.01
N PRO A 73 7.39 -4.59 -13.55
CA PRO A 73 6.03 -5.13 -13.49
C PRO A 73 5.92 -6.54 -14.10
N ARG A 74 6.61 -6.81 -15.21
CA ARG A 74 6.60 -8.15 -15.83
C ARG A 74 7.27 -9.21 -14.97
N ILE A 75 8.37 -8.87 -14.28
CA ILE A 75 9.06 -9.80 -13.36
C ILE A 75 8.12 -10.16 -12.21
N ILE A 76 7.51 -9.16 -11.56
CA ILE A 76 6.59 -9.35 -10.45
C ILE A 76 5.35 -10.16 -10.88
N ALA A 77 4.71 -9.80 -11.99
CA ALA A 77 3.53 -10.51 -12.50
C ALA A 77 3.82 -11.99 -12.81
N ARG A 78 4.97 -12.28 -13.46
CA ARG A 78 5.40 -13.66 -13.72
C ARG A 78 5.69 -14.43 -12.42
N ALA A 79 6.27 -13.78 -11.43
CA ALA A 79 6.57 -14.40 -10.15
C ALA A 79 5.28 -14.71 -9.36
N LEU A 80 4.26 -13.83 -9.42
CA LEU A 80 2.92 -14.08 -8.86
C LEU A 80 2.28 -15.30 -9.52
N GLN A 81 2.32 -15.40 -10.88
CA GLN A 81 1.79 -16.55 -11.61
C GLN A 81 2.53 -17.84 -11.24
N ALA A 82 3.86 -17.79 -11.14
CA ALA A 82 4.67 -18.93 -10.72
C ALA A 82 4.37 -19.37 -9.27
N ALA A 83 3.91 -18.46 -8.43
CA ALA A 83 3.45 -18.73 -7.07
C ALA A 83 1.97 -19.17 -6.99
N GLY A 84 1.30 -19.40 -8.14
CA GLY A 84 -0.05 -19.95 -8.23
C GLY A 84 -1.16 -18.91 -8.30
N VAL A 85 -0.85 -17.61 -8.44
CA VAL A 85 -1.88 -16.58 -8.62
C VAL A 85 -2.42 -16.64 -10.04
N GLY A 86 -3.75 -16.70 -10.20
CA GLY A 86 -4.41 -16.73 -11.51
C GLY A 86 -4.12 -15.47 -12.33
N ALA A 87 -3.98 -15.61 -13.64
CA ALA A 87 -3.71 -14.47 -14.52
C ALA A 87 -4.84 -13.42 -14.51
N ASP A 88 -6.05 -13.84 -14.28
CA ASP A 88 -7.26 -13.00 -14.12
C ASP A 88 -7.26 -12.17 -12.86
N ALA A 89 -6.52 -12.59 -11.83
CA ALA A 89 -6.31 -11.85 -10.60
C ALA A 89 -5.15 -10.84 -10.66
N ILE A 90 -4.48 -10.70 -11.81
CA ILE A 90 -3.32 -9.82 -11.99
C ILE A 90 -3.60 -8.77 -13.05
N SER A 91 -3.52 -7.50 -12.69
CA SER A 91 -3.53 -6.36 -13.61
C SER A 91 -2.15 -5.70 -13.61
N VAL A 92 -1.56 -5.52 -14.80
CA VAL A 92 -0.30 -4.79 -14.95
C VAL A 92 -0.62 -3.38 -15.43
N ILE A 93 -0.43 -2.40 -14.57
CA ILE A 93 -0.68 -0.98 -14.83
C ILE A 93 0.59 -0.23 -14.40
N PRO A 94 1.48 0.11 -15.32
CA PRO A 94 2.82 0.60 -14.97
C PRO A 94 2.85 1.92 -14.22
N ASP A 95 1.95 2.86 -14.53
CA ASP A 95 1.87 4.16 -13.85
C ASP A 95 1.26 4.05 -12.46
N GLU A 96 1.87 4.71 -11.44
CA GLU A 96 1.41 4.64 -10.05
C GLU A 96 0.00 5.21 -9.88
N GLN A 97 -0.29 6.38 -10.49
CA GLN A 97 -1.58 7.02 -10.31
C GLN A 97 -2.70 6.24 -10.99
N GLU A 98 -2.44 5.71 -12.18
CA GLU A 98 -3.38 4.84 -12.90
C GLU A 98 -3.62 3.53 -12.13
N ALA A 99 -2.58 2.93 -11.56
CA ALA A 99 -2.68 1.72 -10.76
C ALA A 99 -3.50 1.93 -9.49
N VAL A 100 -3.25 3.03 -8.77
CA VAL A 100 -4.01 3.40 -7.57
C VAL A 100 -5.46 3.69 -7.93
N GLU A 101 -5.72 4.45 -9.02
CA GLU A 101 -7.09 4.73 -9.49
C GLU A 101 -7.83 3.44 -9.84
N ALA A 102 -7.18 2.53 -10.57
CA ALA A 102 -7.78 1.25 -10.94
C ALA A 102 -8.13 0.41 -9.69
N ALA A 103 -7.23 0.32 -8.72
CA ALA A 103 -7.48 -0.40 -7.47
C ALA A 103 -8.64 0.22 -6.67
N LEU A 104 -8.72 1.54 -6.60
CA LEU A 104 -9.82 2.25 -5.92
C LEU A 104 -11.16 2.01 -6.63
N ARG A 105 -11.19 2.00 -7.97
CA ARG A 105 -12.40 1.71 -8.76
C ARG A 105 -12.85 0.26 -8.67
N MET A 106 -11.91 -0.69 -8.51
CA MET A 106 -12.23 -2.10 -8.27
C MET A 106 -12.85 -2.33 -6.89
N GLY A 107 -12.50 -1.47 -5.92
CA GLY A 107 -12.94 -1.60 -4.54
C GLY A 107 -14.44 -1.42 -4.38
N GLN A 108 -15.05 -2.26 -3.56
CA GLN A 108 -16.45 -2.21 -3.19
C GLN A 108 -16.59 -2.01 -1.67
N ALA A 109 -17.80 -1.74 -1.21
CA ALA A 109 -18.07 -1.65 0.22
C ALA A 109 -17.71 -2.99 0.92
N GLY A 110 -16.88 -2.92 1.96
CA GLY A 110 -16.37 -4.10 2.66
C GLY A 110 -15.02 -4.62 2.15
N ASP A 111 -14.52 -4.11 1.01
CA ASP A 111 -13.19 -4.48 0.51
C ASP A 111 -12.08 -3.71 1.23
N LEU A 112 -10.91 -4.32 1.27
CA LEU A 112 -9.67 -3.70 1.73
C LEU A 112 -8.73 -3.50 0.55
N VAL A 113 -8.19 -2.29 0.40
CA VAL A 113 -7.17 -1.95 -0.60
C VAL A 113 -5.89 -1.59 0.12
N LEU A 114 -4.81 -2.35 -0.12
CA LEU A 114 -3.46 -2.03 0.34
C LEU A 114 -2.67 -1.43 -0.83
N VAL A 115 -2.11 -0.25 -0.62
CA VAL A 115 -1.33 0.47 -1.64
C VAL A 115 0.10 0.64 -1.15
N PHE A 116 1.05 0.01 -1.85
CA PHE A 116 2.46 0.35 -1.71
C PHE A 116 2.78 1.49 -2.68
N ALA A 117 3.06 2.68 -2.14
CA ALA A 117 3.23 3.91 -2.91
C ALA A 117 4.64 4.48 -2.77
N ASP A 118 5.20 5.02 -3.87
CA ASP A 118 6.49 5.72 -3.86
C ASP A 118 6.31 7.19 -3.53
N ALA A 119 5.37 7.85 -4.20
CA ALA A 119 5.05 9.25 -3.99
C ALA A 119 3.92 9.41 -2.97
N LEU A 120 4.21 9.15 -1.68
CA LEU A 120 3.22 9.12 -0.60
C LEU A 120 2.25 10.30 -0.59
N THR A 121 2.75 11.52 -0.71
CA THR A 121 1.89 12.73 -0.71
C THR A 121 0.93 12.77 -1.89
N ARG A 122 1.39 12.34 -3.09
CA ARG A 122 0.59 12.32 -4.32
C ARG A 122 -0.52 11.27 -4.19
N SER A 123 -0.14 10.05 -3.86
CA SER A 123 -1.07 8.93 -3.73
C SER A 123 -2.04 9.12 -2.58
N TRP A 124 -1.60 9.70 -1.45
CA TRP A 124 -2.49 10.07 -0.36
C TRP A 124 -3.56 11.09 -0.81
N LYS A 125 -3.16 12.15 -1.51
CA LYS A 125 -4.10 13.15 -2.05
C LYS A 125 -5.09 12.52 -3.02
N GLN A 126 -4.67 11.55 -3.83
CA GLN A 126 -5.53 10.82 -4.75
C GLN A 126 -6.55 9.98 -3.97
N ILE A 127 -6.11 9.21 -2.99
CA ILE A 127 -6.96 8.36 -2.17
C ILE A 127 -8.04 9.17 -1.43
N ILE A 128 -7.67 10.24 -0.73
CA ILE A 128 -8.64 11.04 0.04
C ILE A 128 -9.60 11.86 -0.83
N ARG A 129 -9.24 12.10 -2.09
CA ARG A 129 -10.09 12.82 -3.05
C ARG A 129 -10.89 11.90 -3.95
N PHE A 130 -10.64 10.61 -3.89
CA PHE A 130 -11.36 9.63 -4.69
C PHE A 130 -12.85 9.68 -4.37
N LYS A 131 -13.66 9.77 -5.41
CA LYS A 131 -15.13 9.74 -5.30
C LYS A 131 -15.60 8.47 -6.00
N PRO A 132 -16.09 7.48 -5.26
CA PRO A 132 -16.69 6.30 -5.89
C PRO A 132 -17.91 6.69 -6.70
N GLU A 133 -18.09 6.06 -7.86
CA GLU A 133 -19.28 6.24 -8.69
C GLU A 133 -20.41 5.31 -8.20
N GLY A 134 -21.65 5.79 -8.22
CA GLY A 134 -22.83 5.00 -7.87
C GLY A 134 -23.10 4.82 -6.37
N ASP A 135 -23.72 3.70 -6.00
CA ASP A 135 -24.21 3.42 -4.64
C ASP A 135 -23.11 3.30 -3.57
N LEU A 136 -21.84 3.18 -3.96
CA LEU A 136 -20.69 3.15 -3.03
C LEU A 136 -20.57 4.45 -2.20
N ALA A 137 -21.05 5.57 -2.73
CA ALA A 137 -21.10 6.84 -2.00
C ALA A 137 -22.03 6.80 -0.77
N ARG A 138 -22.94 5.83 -0.69
CA ARG A 138 -23.93 5.67 0.38
C ARG A 138 -23.50 4.70 1.48
N ALA A 139 -22.54 3.83 1.23
CA ALA A 139 -22.23 2.68 2.09
C ALA A 139 -20.97 2.85 2.96
N ALA A 140 -20.25 3.97 2.87
CA ALA A 140 -19.09 4.18 3.74
C ALA A 140 -19.55 4.39 5.19
N PRO A 141 -19.30 3.44 6.12
CA PRO A 141 -19.52 3.71 7.52
C PRO A 141 -18.60 4.87 7.91
N ARG A 142 -19.16 5.94 8.47
CA ARG A 142 -18.36 6.95 9.14
C ARG A 142 -17.69 6.26 10.32
N VAL A 143 -16.43 5.93 10.18
CA VAL A 143 -15.61 5.56 11.33
C VAL A 143 -15.46 6.84 12.14
N GLU A 144 -16.22 6.97 13.22
CA GLU A 144 -15.92 7.95 14.24
C GLU A 144 -14.58 7.54 14.85
N ILE A 145 -13.52 8.20 14.44
CA ILE A 145 -12.25 8.10 15.14
C ILE A 145 -12.49 8.73 16.51
N PRO A 146 -12.45 7.96 17.62
CA PRO A 146 -12.52 8.57 18.95
C PRO A 146 -11.45 9.65 18.98
N ALA A 147 -11.80 10.84 19.44
CA ALA A 147 -10.82 11.88 19.70
C ALA A 147 -9.73 11.21 20.56
N LEU A 148 -8.50 11.12 20.04
CA LEU A 148 -7.36 10.79 20.88
C LEU A 148 -7.38 11.87 21.98
N GLU A 149 -7.88 11.51 23.16
CA GLU A 149 -7.59 12.27 24.35
C GLU A 149 -6.08 12.24 24.50
N THR A 150 -5.43 13.24 23.93
CA THR A 150 -4.02 13.51 24.17
C THR A 150 -3.94 14.04 25.60
N THR A 151 -4.09 13.17 26.57
CA THR A 151 -3.47 13.37 27.86
C THR A 151 -1.96 13.19 27.61
N LEU A 152 -1.36 14.21 27.00
CA LEU A 152 0.05 14.46 27.20
C LEU A 152 0.19 14.61 28.70
N ASP A 153 0.76 13.58 29.33
CA ASP A 153 1.02 13.53 30.73
C ASP A 153 1.75 14.84 31.09
N GLU A 154 1.12 15.72 31.86
CA GLU A 154 1.70 17.02 32.26
C GLU A 154 3.09 16.84 32.89
N GLN A 155 3.39 15.63 33.40
CA GLN A 155 4.69 15.23 33.90
C GLN A 155 5.74 15.09 32.77
N LEU A 156 5.34 14.65 31.57
CA LEU A 156 6.25 14.53 30.42
C LEU A 156 6.61 15.92 29.84
N VAL A 157 5.65 16.84 29.82
CA VAL A 157 5.87 18.22 29.39
C VAL A 157 6.78 18.95 30.38
N ALA A 158 6.56 18.79 31.68
CA ALA A 158 7.40 19.37 32.74
C ALA A 158 8.84 18.79 32.72
N ALA A 159 9.01 17.50 32.40
CA ALA A 159 10.32 16.90 32.26
C ALA A 159 11.10 17.43 31.04
N MET A 160 10.42 17.71 29.92
CA MET A 160 11.04 18.31 28.73
C MET A 160 11.43 19.78 28.95
N GLU A 161 10.65 20.54 29.73
CA GLU A 161 10.98 21.93 30.07
C GLU A 161 12.16 22.03 31.07
N GLY A 162 12.38 21.01 31.87
CA GLY A 162 13.50 20.94 32.82
C GLY A 162 14.85 20.75 32.15
N VAL A 163 14.90 20.04 31.01
CA VAL A 163 16.16 19.75 30.29
C VAL A 163 16.73 20.99 29.57
N VAL A 164 15.92 21.97 29.22
CA VAL A 164 16.35 23.18 28.50
C VAL A 164 16.99 24.23 29.43
N ARG A 165 16.94 24.07 30.74
CA ARG A 165 17.45 25.08 31.70
C ARG A 165 18.87 24.80 32.22
N ASP A 166 19.49 23.68 31.91
CA ASP A 166 20.80 23.30 32.49
C ASP A 166 22.00 23.52 31.56
N GLU A 167 21.81 24.21 30.44
CA GLU A 167 22.90 24.65 29.53
C GLU A 167 23.07 26.16 29.53
N ARG A 168 23.44 26.75 30.70
CA ARG A 168 24.07 28.10 30.75
C ARG A 168 25.16 28.15 31.79
#